data_fd7a20e999389cde6de6e1f37d584815
#
_entry.id   fd7a20e999389cde6de6e1f37d584815
#
_cell.length_a   1.000
_cell.length_b   1.000
_cell.length_c   1.000
_cell.angle_alpha   90.00
_cell.angle_beta   90.00
_cell.angle_gamma   90.00
#
_symmetry.space_group_name_H-M   'P 1'
#
loop_
_entity.id
_entity.type
_entity.pdbx_description
1 polymer ?
#
loop_
_entity_poly.entity_id
_entity_poly.type
_entity_poly.pdbx_seq_one_letter_code
_entity_poly.pdbx_strand_id
1 'polypeptide(L)'
;MALFLKDEDVNRCLSMSDMLEAIETMQRWFGQGAAYNLARRKIIAEGGMLSVMGGGLFYDNVMGVKTYTVVSGKYSFQVSLYDAATGELLCYTQANRLGQLRTGATTGVAVKYLSNPDSATLGIIGTGKQAPTQLEAICQVRDIKEIRAFSRTPERRESFAQNMSATLGISVIPVDSAEQAVTGSDIVVCIAATMELVLRGEWLAPGATVIGAGPTTWRAREVDDQVLTLAGKIFVDSLEQAQVECGDMAGAVDRGIMQWSWVQELRHAVAKSLPGRDDPTQIVFAKLMGTGVADVAAAKLAYDRAKAQGLGTEMDWQRNGLVGKWPVRKARVASWYRNLQPPAKYSAMVRML
;
A
#
# COMPACT_ATOMS: atom_id res chain seq x y z
N MET A 1 23.92 -15.56 8.55
CA MET A 1 23.52 -14.58 9.57
C MET A 1 22.41 -13.72 9.01
N ALA A 2 21.43 -13.34 9.81
CA ALA A 2 20.34 -12.45 9.42
C ALA A 2 20.64 -11.02 9.86
N LEU A 3 20.13 -10.02 9.12
CA LEU A 3 20.28 -8.60 9.46
C LEU A 3 19.08 -8.12 10.26
N PHE A 4 19.31 -7.50 11.44
CA PHE A 4 18.27 -6.79 12.18
C PHE A 4 18.33 -5.30 11.85
N LEU A 5 17.20 -4.73 11.42
CA LEU A 5 17.06 -3.32 11.10
C LEU A 5 16.05 -2.64 12.04
N LYS A 6 16.48 -1.52 12.64
CA LYS A 6 15.60 -0.61 13.37
C LYS A 6 15.00 0.43 12.44
N ASP A 7 13.96 1.14 12.90
CA ASP A 7 13.37 2.26 12.15
C ASP A 7 14.40 3.37 11.82
N GLU A 8 15.42 3.57 12.68
CA GLU A 8 16.51 4.52 12.41
C GLU A 8 17.38 4.09 11.23
N ASP A 9 17.69 2.79 11.09
CA ASP A 9 18.43 2.25 9.95
C ASP A 9 17.65 2.43 8.67
N VAL A 10 16.34 2.15 8.70
CA VAL A 10 15.42 2.38 7.57
C VAL A 10 15.40 3.85 7.15
N ASN A 11 15.34 4.79 8.12
CA ASN A 11 15.38 6.22 7.83
C ASN A 11 16.69 6.66 7.16
N ARG A 12 17.81 6.01 7.52
CA ARG A 12 19.13 6.36 6.98
C ARG A 12 19.36 5.82 5.56
N CYS A 13 18.78 4.68 5.24
CA CYS A 13 19.10 4.00 3.99
C CYS A 13 18.04 4.14 2.89
N LEU A 14 16.83 4.67 3.18
CA LEU A 14 15.75 4.77 2.21
C LEU A 14 15.26 6.20 1.99
N SER A 15 15.09 6.56 0.72
CA SER A 15 14.37 7.75 0.28
C SER A 15 12.96 7.39 -0.25
N MET A 16 12.09 8.39 -0.40
CA MET A 16 10.81 8.20 -1.06
C MET A 16 10.97 7.85 -2.53
N SER A 17 11.97 8.40 -3.22
CA SER A 17 12.26 8.07 -4.62
C SER A 17 12.61 6.60 -4.82
N ASP A 18 13.51 6.05 -3.97
CA ASP A 18 13.84 4.61 -3.99
C ASP A 18 12.60 3.75 -3.74
N MET A 19 11.75 4.18 -2.81
CA MET A 19 10.54 3.45 -2.45
C MET A 19 9.49 3.48 -3.57
N LEU A 20 9.31 4.61 -4.25
CA LEU A 20 8.44 4.72 -5.43
C LEU A 20 8.87 3.75 -6.53
N GLU A 21 10.16 3.68 -6.83
CA GLU A 21 10.72 2.77 -7.84
C GLU A 21 10.48 1.30 -7.45
N ALA A 22 10.73 0.94 -6.18
CA ALA A 22 10.54 -0.41 -5.69
C ALA A 22 9.07 -0.84 -5.73
N ILE A 23 8.14 0.04 -5.30
CA ILE A 23 6.70 -0.27 -5.32
C ILE A 23 6.16 -0.31 -6.77
N GLU A 24 6.59 0.58 -7.65
CA GLU A 24 6.21 0.53 -9.07
C GLU A 24 6.70 -0.75 -9.74
N THR A 25 7.94 -1.15 -9.49
CA THR A 25 8.53 -2.39 -9.97
C THR A 25 7.76 -3.61 -9.45
N MET A 26 7.47 -3.65 -8.16
CA MET A 26 6.67 -4.70 -7.54
C MET A 26 5.28 -4.79 -8.19
N GLN A 27 4.57 -3.67 -8.34
CA GLN A 27 3.24 -3.65 -8.96
C GLN A 27 3.27 -4.15 -10.42
N ARG A 28 4.30 -3.78 -11.19
CA ARG A 28 4.49 -4.24 -12.57
C ARG A 28 4.65 -5.75 -12.63
N TRP A 29 5.56 -6.32 -11.84
CA TRP A 29 5.79 -7.75 -11.79
C TRP A 29 4.60 -8.52 -11.19
N PHE A 30 3.91 -7.93 -10.21
CA PHE A 30 2.68 -8.50 -9.67
C PHE A 30 1.59 -8.58 -10.74
N GLY A 31 1.42 -7.55 -11.57
CA GLY A 31 0.50 -7.57 -12.71
C GLY A 31 0.87 -8.59 -13.79
N GLN A 32 2.14 -8.99 -13.88
CA GLN A 32 2.65 -10.02 -14.80
C GLN A 32 2.67 -11.44 -14.18
N GLY A 33 2.22 -11.59 -12.92
CA GLY A 33 2.18 -12.89 -12.24
C GLY A 33 3.51 -13.33 -11.60
N ALA A 34 4.51 -12.45 -11.55
CA ALA A 34 5.82 -12.72 -10.94
C ALA A 34 5.93 -12.29 -9.46
N ALA A 35 4.81 -12.04 -8.81
CA ALA A 35 4.72 -11.80 -7.37
C ALA A 35 3.40 -12.36 -6.83
N TYR A 36 3.33 -12.56 -5.53
CA TYR A 36 2.15 -13.06 -4.82
C TYR A 36 1.86 -12.23 -3.58
N ASN A 37 0.58 -11.94 -3.32
CA ASN A 37 0.13 -11.29 -2.11
C ASN A 37 -0.68 -12.28 -1.25
N LEU A 38 -0.29 -12.42 0.01
CA LEU A 38 -1.09 -13.09 1.03
C LEU A 38 -1.90 -12.03 1.77
N ALA A 39 -3.21 -12.02 1.57
CA ALA A 39 -4.14 -11.07 2.17
C ALA A 39 -4.11 -11.14 3.69
N ARG A 40 -4.35 -9.99 4.33
CA ARG A 40 -4.31 -9.86 5.80
C ARG A 40 -5.29 -10.80 6.48
N ARG A 41 -4.81 -11.43 7.57
CA ARG A 41 -5.62 -12.18 8.53
C ARG A 41 -5.37 -11.62 9.92
N LYS A 42 -6.41 -11.67 10.77
CA LYS A 42 -6.37 -11.11 12.13
C LYS A 42 -6.71 -12.18 13.14
N ILE A 43 -5.91 -12.24 14.20
CA ILE A 43 -6.19 -13.00 15.41
C ILE A 43 -6.59 -11.98 16.47
N ILE A 44 -7.83 -12.06 16.95
CA ILE A 44 -8.38 -11.11 17.91
C ILE A 44 -8.46 -11.82 19.26
N ALA A 45 -7.85 -11.23 20.28
CA ALA A 45 -7.90 -11.66 21.67
C ALA A 45 -8.53 -10.55 22.52
N GLU A 46 -8.89 -10.87 23.77
CA GLU A 46 -9.53 -9.92 24.70
C GLU A 46 -8.70 -8.63 24.92
N GLY A 47 -7.37 -8.76 24.99
CA GLY A 47 -6.47 -7.62 25.24
C GLY A 47 -5.86 -6.98 24.01
N GLY A 48 -6.10 -7.51 22.80
CA GLY A 48 -5.45 -6.97 21.61
C GLY A 48 -5.64 -7.80 20.35
N MET A 49 -4.91 -7.42 19.31
CA MET A 49 -5.00 -8.03 18.00
C MET A 49 -3.61 -8.30 17.44
N LEU A 50 -3.41 -9.45 16.79
CA LEU A 50 -2.30 -9.75 15.93
C LEU A 50 -2.79 -9.81 14.48
N SER A 51 -2.15 -9.06 13.59
CA SER A 51 -2.37 -9.16 12.15
C SER A 51 -1.18 -9.82 11.48
N VAL A 52 -1.45 -10.66 10.48
CA VAL A 52 -0.47 -11.36 9.66
C VAL A 52 -0.81 -11.15 8.20
N MET A 53 0.18 -10.78 7.40
CA MET A 53 0.10 -10.63 5.96
C MET A 53 1.48 -10.90 5.35
N GLY A 54 1.57 -11.23 4.07
CA GLY A 54 2.85 -11.57 3.48
C GLY A 54 2.86 -11.44 1.97
N GLY A 55 3.98 -11.82 1.38
CA GLY A 55 4.12 -11.84 -0.07
C GLY A 55 5.37 -12.57 -0.53
N GLY A 56 5.43 -12.81 -1.82
CA GLY A 56 6.59 -13.35 -2.51
C GLY A 56 6.92 -12.51 -3.73
N LEU A 57 8.18 -12.23 -3.93
CA LEU A 57 8.73 -11.56 -5.12
C LEU A 57 9.55 -12.60 -5.89
N PHE A 58 8.93 -13.25 -6.87
CA PHE A 58 9.55 -14.35 -7.60
C PHE A 58 10.71 -13.86 -8.49
N TYR A 59 10.62 -12.61 -8.95
CA TYR A 59 11.67 -11.94 -9.72
C TYR A 59 12.94 -11.63 -8.90
N ASP A 60 12.82 -11.53 -7.56
CA ASP A 60 13.93 -11.26 -6.62
C ASP A 60 14.25 -12.47 -5.74
N ASN A 61 13.56 -13.60 -5.98
CA ASN A 61 13.73 -14.84 -5.22
C ASN A 61 13.62 -14.65 -3.69
N VAL A 62 12.67 -13.80 -3.23
CA VAL A 62 12.41 -13.58 -1.82
C VAL A 62 10.94 -13.74 -1.48
N MET A 63 10.68 -14.08 -0.24
CA MET A 63 9.36 -14.12 0.37
C MET A 63 9.42 -13.50 1.77
N GLY A 64 8.28 -13.06 2.30
CA GLY A 64 8.29 -12.47 3.62
C GLY A 64 6.92 -12.37 4.25
N VAL A 65 6.93 -12.09 5.54
CA VAL A 65 5.74 -11.92 6.37
C VAL A 65 5.86 -10.63 7.16
N LYS A 66 4.82 -9.81 7.08
CA LYS A 66 4.59 -8.71 8.02
C LYS A 66 3.65 -9.17 9.10
N THR A 67 4.05 -8.94 10.33
CA THR A 67 3.17 -9.04 11.49
C THR A 67 3.07 -7.70 12.20
N TYR A 68 1.93 -7.44 12.82
CA TYR A 68 1.82 -6.32 13.75
C TYR A 68 0.79 -6.62 14.83
N THR A 69 1.07 -6.11 16.03
CA THR A 69 0.15 -6.17 17.15
C THR A 69 -0.50 -4.81 17.40
N VAL A 70 -1.72 -4.83 17.90
CA VAL A 70 -2.41 -3.65 18.43
C VAL A 70 -2.88 -3.99 19.82
N VAL A 71 -2.31 -3.32 20.83
CA VAL A 71 -2.67 -3.50 22.25
C VAL A 71 -2.82 -2.12 22.86
N SER A 72 -3.95 -1.85 23.48
CA SER A 72 -4.24 -0.53 24.09
C SER A 72 -3.93 0.66 23.17
N GLY A 73 -4.28 0.55 21.87
CA GLY A 73 -4.04 1.59 20.88
C GLY A 73 -2.59 1.76 20.43
N LYS A 74 -1.66 0.95 20.94
CA LYS A 74 -0.25 0.94 20.53
C LYS A 74 -0.03 -0.12 19.46
N TYR A 75 0.70 0.25 18.42
CA TYR A 75 1.06 -0.61 17.29
C TYR A 75 2.54 -0.99 17.37
N SER A 76 2.84 -2.24 17.05
CA SER A 76 4.21 -2.72 16.85
C SER A 76 4.25 -3.48 15.52
N PHE A 77 5.03 -2.97 14.55
CA PHE A 77 5.12 -3.53 13.21
C PHE A 77 6.50 -4.13 12.96
N GLN A 78 6.53 -5.30 12.35
CA GLN A 78 7.75 -5.97 11.92
C GLN A 78 7.56 -6.72 10.60
N VAL A 79 8.65 -6.86 9.85
CA VAL A 79 8.71 -7.68 8.63
C VAL A 79 9.89 -8.64 8.73
N SER A 80 9.63 -9.92 8.44
CA SER A 80 10.64 -10.95 8.25
C SER A 80 10.79 -11.23 6.77
N LEU A 81 12.02 -11.16 6.24
CA LEU A 81 12.35 -11.42 4.84
C LEU A 81 13.18 -12.69 4.74
N TYR A 82 12.83 -13.57 3.84
CA TYR A 82 13.48 -14.88 3.62
C TYR A 82 13.92 -15.02 2.17
N ASP A 83 15.05 -15.69 1.97
CA ASP A 83 15.44 -16.22 0.67
C ASP A 83 14.48 -17.35 0.28
N ALA A 84 13.89 -17.27 -0.92
CA ALA A 84 12.87 -18.24 -1.33
C ALA A 84 13.46 -19.59 -1.77
N ALA A 85 14.74 -19.63 -2.15
CA ALA A 85 15.40 -20.87 -2.55
C ALA A 85 15.93 -21.68 -1.35
N THR A 86 16.50 -20.96 -0.36
CA THR A 86 17.13 -21.60 0.80
C THR A 86 16.22 -21.65 2.02
N GLY A 87 15.21 -20.75 2.10
CA GLY A 87 14.37 -20.52 3.27
C GLY A 87 15.13 -19.86 4.43
N GLU A 88 16.31 -19.31 4.20
CA GLU A 88 17.07 -18.58 5.21
C GLU A 88 16.45 -17.23 5.52
N LEU A 89 16.45 -16.86 6.80
CA LEU A 89 16.08 -15.50 7.19
C LEU A 89 17.19 -14.55 6.74
N LEU A 90 16.85 -13.61 5.86
CA LEU A 90 17.76 -12.56 5.39
C LEU A 90 17.74 -11.34 6.30
N CYS A 91 16.52 -10.92 6.70
CA CYS A 91 16.34 -9.70 7.48
C CYS A 91 15.10 -9.80 8.39
N TYR A 92 15.23 -9.22 9.58
CA TYR A 92 14.13 -8.90 10.46
C TYR A 92 14.15 -7.40 10.72
N THR A 93 13.10 -6.68 10.34
CA THR A 93 13.07 -5.21 10.44
C THR A 93 11.91 -4.69 11.26
N GLN A 94 12.15 -3.69 12.11
CA GLN A 94 11.09 -2.82 12.61
C GLN A 94 10.45 -2.09 11.42
N ALA A 95 9.14 -1.98 11.40
CA ALA A 95 8.44 -1.58 10.19
C ALA A 95 7.45 -0.41 10.37
N ASN A 96 7.67 0.48 11.37
CA ASN A 96 6.89 1.71 11.46
C ASN A 96 7.24 2.66 10.32
N ARG A 97 8.54 2.99 10.17
CA ARG A 97 8.99 3.89 9.11
C ARG A 97 8.86 3.26 7.73
N LEU A 98 9.26 2.00 7.61
CA LEU A 98 9.08 1.21 6.40
C LEU A 98 7.62 1.24 5.92
N GLY A 99 6.68 1.01 6.84
CA GLY A 99 5.24 1.03 6.57
C GLY A 99 4.72 2.40 6.13
N GLN A 100 5.25 3.50 6.67
CA GLN A 100 4.92 4.85 6.22
C GLN A 100 5.41 5.11 4.80
N LEU A 101 6.68 4.83 4.52
CA LEU A 101 7.28 5.04 3.20
C LEU A 101 6.56 4.23 2.11
N ARG A 102 6.36 2.90 2.31
CA ARG A 102 5.70 2.07 1.30
C ARG A 102 4.23 2.44 1.10
N THR A 103 3.54 2.95 2.14
CA THR A 103 2.15 3.40 2.01
C THR A 103 2.06 4.68 1.19
N GLY A 104 2.91 5.65 1.46
CA GLY A 104 3.05 6.84 0.62
C GLY A 104 3.41 6.50 -0.82
N ALA A 105 4.41 5.65 -1.01
CA ALA A 105 4.83 5.23 -2.34
C ALA A 105 3.73 4.48 -3.12
N THR A 106 2.92 3.63 -2.45
CA THR A 106 1.77 2.98 -3.10
C THR A 106 0.77 4.01 -3.60
N THR A 107 0.51 5.05 -2.79
CA THR A 107 -0.34 6.19 -3.22
C THR A 107 0.30 6.97 -4.37
N GLY A 108 1.59 7.28 -4.30
CA GLY A 108 2.30 7.95 -5.39
C GLY A 108 2.22 7.16 -6.70
N VAL A 109 2.44 5.84 -6.65
CA VAL A 109 2.27 4.96 -7.82
C VAL A 109 0.83 4.97 -8.32
N ALA A 110 -0.17 4.88 -7.44
CA ALA A 110 -1.57 4.97 -7.84
C ALA A 110 -1.86 6.31 -8.53
N VAL A 111 -1.44 7.42 -7.98
CA VAL A 111 -1.59 8.75 -8.58
C VAL A 111 -0.89 8.83 -9.94
N LYS A 112 0.34 8.32 -10.06
CA LYS A 112 1.10 8.30 -11.33
C LYS A 112 0.33 7.64 -12.47
N TYR A 113 -0.40 6.57 -12.18
CA TYR A 113 -1.09 5.77 -13.21
C TYR A 113 -2.57 6.08 -13.36
N LEU A 114 -3.20 6.68 -12.35
CA LEU A 114 -4.65 6.88 -12.31
C LEU A 114 -5.09 8.34 -12.45
N SER A 115 -4.23 9.33 -12.12
CA SER A 115 -4.59 10.75 -12.25
C SER A 115 -4.24 11.31 -13.62
N ASN A 116 -4.84 12.44 -13.98
CA ASN A 116 -4.44 13.20 -15.16
C ASN A 116 -2.97 13.63 -15.03
N PRO A 117 -2.19 13.59 -16.11
CA PRO A 117 -0.77 13.98 -16.07
C PRO A 117 -0.52 15.43 -15.63
N ASP A 118 -1.47 16.32 -15.90
CA ASP A 118 -1.47 17.75 -15.60
C ASP A 118 -2.11 18.11 -14.26
N SER A 119 -2.51 17.10 -13.44
CA SER A 119 -3.02 17.33 -12.08
C SER A 119 -2.05 18.15 -11.25
N ALA A 120 -2.51 19.30 -10.74
CA ALA A 120 -1.69 20.29 -10.05
C ALA A 120 -2.22 20.67 -8.66
N THR A 121 -3.45 20.32 -8.32
CA THR A 121 -4.09 20.64 -7.04
C THR A 121 -4.38 19.37 -6.25
N LEU A 122 -4.04 19.39 -4.95
CA LEU A 122 -4.17 18.25 -4.05
C LEU A 122 -4.94 18.61 -2.79
N GLY A 123 -6.04 17.91 -2.53
CA GLY A 123 -6.73 17.92 -1.26
C GLY A 123 -6.36 16.73 -0.39
N ILE A 124 -6.02 16.95 0.89
CA ILE A 124 -5.77 15.86 1.83
C ILE A 124 -6.66 15.97 3.06
N ILE A 125 -7.36 14.89 3.37
CA ILE A 125 -8.21 14.76 4.56
C ILE A 125 -7.52 13.79 5.53
N GLY A 126 -7.02 14.37 6.63
CA GLY A 126 -6.22 13.67 7.64
C GLY A 126 -4.76 14.14 7.65
N THR A 127 -4.31 14.65 8.80
CA THR A 127 -2.95 15.19 9.01
C THR A 127 -2.16 14.33 10.02
N GLY A 128 -2.43 13.01 9.99
CA GLY A 128 -1.80 12.05 10.90
C GLY A 128 -0.42 11.58 10.44
N LYS A 129 0.09 10.53 11.12
CA LYS A 129 1.44 9.98 10.89
C LYS A 129 1.72 9.52 9.45
N GLN A 130 0.68 9.15 8.69
CA GLN A 130 0.82 8.69 7.30
C GLN A 130 0.79 9.85 6.30
N ALA A 131 0.19 10.98 6.65
CA ALA A 131 -0.04 12.09 5.73
C ALA A 131 1.25 12.69 5.11
N PRO A 132 2.37 12.87 5.84
CA PRO A 132 3.59 13.41 5.25
C PRO A 132 4.11 12.59 4.07
N THR A 133 4.16 11.25 4.19
CA THR A 133 4.65 10.38 3.12
C THR A 133 3.70 10.30 1.92
N GLN A 134 2.40 10.56 2.13
CA GLN A 134 1.44 10.70 1.02
C GLN A 134 1.80 11.91 0.16
N LEU A 135 1.97 13.07 0.79
CA LEU A 135 2.32 14.31 0.08
C LEU A 135 3.69 14.20 -0.59
N GLU A 136 4.69 13.69 0.12
CA GLU A 136 6.04 13.48 -0.39
C GLU A 136 6.03 12.63 -1.68
N ALA A 137 5.30 11.50 -1.66
CA ALA A 137 5.21 10.61 -2.82
C ALA A 137 4.47 11.22 -4.00
N ILE A 138 3.35 11.92 -3.76
CA ILE A 138 2.54 12.54 -4.81
C ILE A 138 3.31 13.66 -5.50
N CYS A 139 4.00 14.52 -4.74
CA CYS A 139 4.79 15.61 -5.27
C CYS A 139 6.00 15.14 -6.09
N GLN A 140 6.45 13.88 -5.95
CA GLN A 140 7.49 13.31 -6.80
C GLN A 140 6.98 12.76 -8.14
N VAL A 141 5.67 12.55 -8.27
CA VAL A 141 5.07 11.98 -9.50
C VAL A 141 4.15 12.95 -10.23
N ARG A 142 3.80 14.09 -9.62
CA ARG A 142 3.01 15.18 -10.21
C ARG A 142 3.58 16.53 -9.80
N ASP A 143 3.45 17.49 -10.69
CA ASP A 143 3.88 18.88 -10.47
C ASP A 143 2.82 19.66 -9.68
N ILE A 144 2.65 19.30 -8.40
CA ILE A 144 1.66 19.89 -7.52
C ILE A 144 2.03 21.34 -7.21
N LYS A 145 1.06 22.24 -7.40
CA LYS A 145 1.21 23.70 -7.17
C LYS A 145 0.53 24.16 -5.88
N GLU A 146 -0.54 23.48 -5.48
CA GLU A 146 -1.32 23.82 -4.30
C GLU A 146 -1.76 22.54 -3.55
N ILE A 147 -1.65 22.59 -2.23
CA ILE A 147 -2.12 21.51 -1.35
C ILE A 147 -3.07 22.11 -0.32
N ARG A 148 -4.29 21.58 -0.20
CA ARG A 148 -5.25 21.94 0.85
C ARG A 148 -5.37 20.80 1.85
N ALA A 149 -5.10 21.10 3.14
CA ALA A 149 -5.05 20.08 4.19
C ALA A 149 -6.14 20.32 5.24
N PHE A 150 -6.93 19.29 5.49
CA PHE A 150 -7.96 19.31 6.51
C PHE A 150 -7.74 18.21 7.57
N SER A 151 -7.96 18.58 8.83
CA SER A 151 -8.25 17.67 9.93
C SER A 151 -9.10 18.38 10.99
N ARG A 152 -9.78 17.61 11.83
CA ARG A 152 -10.74 18.13 12.83
C ARG A 152 -10.09 19.05 13.88
N THR A 153 -8.80 18.86 14.16
CA THR A 153 -8.06 19.64 15.17
C THR A 153 -7.30 20.77 14.48
N PRO A 154 -7.70 22.05 14.67
CA PRO A 154 -7.07 23.21 14.01
C PRO A 154 -5.56 23.26 14.19
N GLU A 155 -5.09 23.16 15.43
CA GLU A 155 -3.67 23.28 15.77
C GLU A 155 -2.81 22.20 15.08
N ARG A 156 -3.37 20.99 14.89
CA ARG A 156 -2.70 19.91 14.18
C ARG A 156 -2.60 20.16 12.68
N ARG A 157 -3.70 20.67 12.06
CA ARG A 157 -3.68 20.94 10.62
C ARG A 157 -2.79 22.14 10.27
N GLU A 158 -2.76 23.17 11.13
CA GLU A 158 -1.87 24.33 10.98
C GLU A 158 -0.41 23.93 11.09
N SER A 159 -0.05 23.21 12.16
CA SER A 159 1.31 22.68 12.35
C SER A 159 1.72 21.77 11.22
N PHE A 160 0.83 20.90 10.75
CA PHE A 160 1.08 20.02 9.61
C PHE A 160 1.33 20.84 8.33
N ALA A 161 0.49 21.84 8.06
CA ALA A 161 0.61 22.69 6.88
C ALA A 161 1.93 23.47 6.87
N GLN A 162 2.31 24.05 8.00
CA GLN A 162 3.58 24.75 8.15
C GLN A 162 4.78 23.83 7.90
N ASN A 163 4.81 22.66 8.55
CA ASN A 163 5.90 21.69 8.42
C ASN A 163 6.02 21.15 6.99
N MET A 164 4.90 20.81 6.37
CA MET A 164 4.91 20.26 5.02
C MET A 164 5.23 21.31 3.98
N SER A 165 4.80 22.56 4.14
CA SER A 165 5.23 23.65 3.26
C SER A 165 6.74 23.84 3.30
N ALA A 166 7.35 23.81 4.47
CA ALA A 166 8.80 23.91 4.61
C ALA A 166 9.54 22.69 4.00
N THR A 167 8.97 21.49 4.15
CA THR A 167 9.59 20.24 3.67
C THR A 167 9.50 20.13 2.14
N LEU A 168 8.35 20.47 1.56
CA LEU A 168 8.08 20.27 0.14
C LEU A 168 8.44 21.48 -0.73
N GLY A 169 8.59 22.66 -0.14
CA GLY A 169 8.73 23.92 -0.90
C GLY A 169 7.47 24.32 -1.67
N ILE A 170 6.32 23.75 -1.33
CA ILE A 170 5.00 23.97 -1.94
C ILE A 170 4.05 24.52 -0.87
N SER A 171 3.17 25.44 -1.24
CA SER A 171 2.17 25.97 -0.31
C SER A 171 1.21 24.87 0.12
N VAL A 172 1.18 24.55 1.41
CA VAL A 172 0.17 23.71 2.06
C VAL A 172 -0.73 24.60 2.89
N ILE A 173 -2.00 24.69 2.49
CA ILE A 173 -3.00 25.60 3.08
C ILE A 173 -3.87 24.82 4.04
N PRO A 174 -3.89 25.14 5.34
CA PRO A 174 -4.85 24.55 6.26
C PRO A 174 -6.23 25.12 5.96
N VAL A 175 -7.23 24.26 5.81
CA VAL A 175 -8.60 24.63 5.51
C VAL A 175 -9.57 24.20 6.61
N ASP A 176 -10.74 24.85 6.71
CA ASP A 176 -11.66 24.68 7.84
C ASP A 176 -12.66 23.53 7.68
N SER A 177 -12.78 22.98 6.46
CA SER A 177 -13.66 21.85 6.19
C SER A 177 -13.05 20.86 5.20
N ALA A 178 -13.54 19.60 5.24
CA ALA A 178 -13.19 18.60 4.24
C ALA A 178 -13.65 19.02 2.84
N GLU A 179 -14.80 19.68 2.73
CA GLU A 179 -15.31 20.23 1.48
C GLU A 179 -14.33 21.22 0.85
N GLN A 180 -13.78 22.16 1.63
CA GLN A 180 -12.76 23.11 1.14
C GLN A 180 -11.48 22.40 0.67
N ALA A 181 -11.12 21.28 1.29
CA ALA A 181 -9.97 20.50 0.84
C ALA A 181 -10.24 19.79 -0.50
N VAL A 182 -11.48 19.39 -0.76
CA VAL A 182 -11.86 18.56 -1.91
C VAL A 182 -12.27 19.39 -3.13
N THR A 183 -13.07 20.44 -2.92
CA THR A 183 -13.66 21.22 -4.02
C THR A 183 -12.59 21.81 -4.93
N GLY A 184 -12.64 21.44 -6.22
CA GLY A 184 -11.66 21.87 -7.23
C GLY A 184 -10.26 21.24 -7.11
N SER A 185 -10.10 20.17 -6.33
CA SER A 185 -8.84 19.41 -6.30
C SER A 185 -8.83 18.35 -7.39
N ASP A 186 -7.71 18.26 -8.12
CA ASP A 186 -7.47 17.21 -9.13
C ASP A 186 -7.21 15.85 -8.49
N ILE A 187 -6.56 15.87 -7.33
CA ILE A 187 -6.25 14.69 -6.53
C ILE A 187 -6.78 14.90 -5.12
N VAL A 188 -7.48 13.91 -4.58
CA VAL A 188 -7.98 13.90 -3.21
C VAL A 188 -7.46 12.67 -2.48
N VAL A 189 -6.84 12.87 -1.32
CA VAL A 189 -6.36 11.77 -0.46
C VAL A 189 -7.14 11.77 0.85
N CYS A 190 -7.84 10.66 1.13
CA CYS A 190 -8.43 10.37 2.42
C CYS A 190 -7.47 9.47 3.21
N ILE A 191 -6.92 9.98 4.32
CA ILE A 191 -5.97 9.27 5.20
C ILE A 191 -6.31 9.48 6.69
N ALA A 192 -7.57 9.71 6.98
CA ALA A 192 -8.05 9.93 8.32
C ALA A 192 -8.27 8.61 9.07
N ALA A 193 -7.82 8.54 10.31
CA ALA A 193 -8.15 7.44 11.21
C ALA A 193 -9.55 7.66 11.83
N THR A 194 -10.60 7.45 11.04
CA THR A 194 -12.00 7.68 11.44
C THR A 194 -12.89 6.51 11.06
N MET A 195 -14.04 6.42 11.72
CA MET A 195 -15.13 5.50 11.37
C MET A 195 -16.24 6.20 10.59
N GLU A 196 -16.15 7.52 10.44
CA GLU A 196 -17.17 8.38 9.85
C GLU A 196 -16.79 8.77 8.42
N LEU A 197 -17.80 9.07 7.61
CA LEU A 197 -17.62 9.61 6.27
C LEU A 197 -16.91 10.96 6.32
N VAL A 198 -15.87 11.11 5.51
CA VAL A 198 -15.07 12.34 5.44
C VAL A 198 -15.09 12.98 4.05
N LEU A 199 -15.56 12.25 3.03
CA LEU A 199 -15.65 12.74 1.66
C LEU A 199 -17.02 12.42 1.07
N ARG A 200 -17.61 13.44 0.40
CA ARG A 200 -18.87 13.34 -0.33
C ARG A 200 -18.64 13.50 -1.82
N GLY A 201 -19.35 12.71 -2.62
CA GLY A 201 -19.25 12.72 -4.07
C GLY A 201 -19.62 14.06 -4.70
N GLU A 202 -20.56 14.80 -4.08
CA GLU A 202 -21.01 16.13 -4.54
C GLU A 202 -19.92 17.21 -4.54
N TRP A 203 -18.80 16.99 -3.82
CA TRP A 203 -17.67 17.92 -3.79
C TRP A 203 -16.64 17.67 -4.91
N LEU A 204 -16.75 16.53 -5.61
CA LEU A 204 -15.77 16.13 -6.60
C LEU A 204 -15.98 16.86 -7.94
N ALA A 205 -14.90 17.37 -8.50
CA ALA A 205 -14.88 17.90 -9.85
C ALA A 205 -14.72 16.77 -10.90
N PRO A 206 -15.21 16.98 -12.14
CA PRO A 206 -14.88 16.08 -13.24
C PRO A 206 -13.36 15.91 -13.39
N GLY A 207 -12.90 14.67 -13.63
CA GLY A 207 -11.48 14.36 -13.76
C GLY A 207 -10.76 14.10 -12.43
N ALA A 208 -11.40 14.28 -11.29
CA ALA A 208 -10.78 14.06 -9.98
C ALA A 208 -10.32 12.61 -9.80
N THR A 209 -9.19 12.45 -9.12
CA THR A 209 -8.68 11.14 -8.66
C THR A 209 -8.74 11.09 -7.15
N VAL A 210 -9.51 10.15 -6.62
CA VAL A 210 -9.72 9.97 -5.18
C VAL A 210 -8.94 8.74 -4.69
N ILE A 211 -8.09 8.92 -3.70
CA ILE A 211 -7.34 7.87 -3.02
C ILE A 211 -7.86 7.71 -1.59
N GLY A 212 -8.53 6.60 -1.30
CA GLY A 212 -8.91 6.20 0.05
C GLY A 212 -7.82 5.31 0.66
N ALA A 213 -7.06 5.83 1.60
CA ALA A 213 -5.94 5.12 2.24
C ALA A 213 -6.02 5.10 3.78
N GLY A 214 -7.16 5.45 4.36
CA GLY A 214 -7.39 5.48 5.81
C GLY A 214 -7.72 4.11 6.40
N PRO A 215 -8.92 3.89 6.95
CA PRO A 215 -9.22 2.68 7.70
C PRO A 215 -9.23 1.41 6.83
N THR A 216 -8.75 0.31 7.43
CA THR A 216 -8.72 -1.04 6.83
C THR A 216 -9.61 -1.98 7.63
N THR A 217 -10.87 -1.63 7.77
CA THR A 217 -11.89 -2.44 8.44
C THR A 217 -13.24 -2.26 7.76
N TRP A 218 -13.97 -3.36 7.62
CA TRP A 218 -15.29 -3.37 7.02
C TRP A 218 -16.32 -2.48 7.73
N ARG A 219 -16.04 -2.08 8.99
CA ARG A 219 -16.90 -1.22 9.81
C ARG A 219 -16.77 0.27 9.50
N ALA A 220 -15.71 0.68 8.83
CA ALA A 220 -15.40 2.09 8.58
C ALA A 220 -15.59 2.45 7.12
N ARG A 221 -16.09 3.64 6.89
CA ARG A 221 -16.26 4.24 5.55
C ARG A 221 -15.64 5.62 5.54
N GLU A 222 -14.84 5.91 4.52
CA GLU A 222 -14.28 7.25 4.28
C GLU A 222 -15.12 8.05 3.28
N VAL A 223 -15.72 7.35 2.31
CA VAL A 223 -16.46 7.95 1.20
C VAL A 223 -17.93 7.54 1.22
N ASP A 224 -18.80 8.43 0.74
CA ASP A 224 -20.22 8.11 0.55
C ASP A 224 -20.46 7.27 -0.71
N ASP A 225 -21.70 6.83 -0.90
CA ASP A 225 -22.09 6.01 -2.03
C ASP A 225 -22.00 6.79 -3.36
N GLN A 226 -22.11 8.12 -3.30
CA GLN A 226 -22.05 8.95 -4.49
C GLN A 226 -20.64 8.95 -5.11
N VAL A 227 -19.57 8.87 -4.32
CA VAL A 227 -18.20 8.70 -4.84
C VAL A 227 -18.11 7.44 -5.70
N LEU A 228 -18.69 6.32 -5.24
CA LEU A 228 -18.67 5.05 -5.95
C LEU A 228 -19.51 5.06 -7.22
N THR A 229 -20.64 5.77 -7.21
CA THR A 229 -21.53 5.87 -8.40
C THR A 229 -21.01 6.84 -9.45
N LEU A 230 -20.29 7.91 -9.04
CA LEU A 230 -19.65 8.86 -9.95
C LEU A 230 -18.34 8.33 -10.53
N ALA A 231 -17.69 7.37 -9.85
CA ALA A 231 -16.43 6.82 -10.33
C ALA A 231 -16.63 6.02 -11.61
N GLY A 232 -16.07 6.48 -12.70
CA GLY A 232 -16.04 5.73 -13.97
C GLY A 232 -15.08 4.54 -13.92
N LYS A 233 -14.10 4.56 -12.99
CA LYS A 233 -13.23 3.42 -12.66
C LYS A 233 -12.98 3.34 -11.16
N ILE A 234 -12.94 2.11 -10.66
CA ILE A 234 -12.67 1.79 -9.27
C ILE A 234 -11.48 0.84 -9.20
N PHE A 235 -10.45 1.22 -8.42
CA PHE A 235 -9.25 0.41 -8.23
C PHE A 235 -9.07 0.03 -6.76
N VAL A 236 -8.39 -1.10 -6.56
CA VAL A 236 -7.86 -1.53 -5.25
C VAL A 236 -6.43 -2.05 -5.42
N ASP A 237 -5.68 -2.11 -4.34
CA ASP A 237 -4.36 -2.75 -4.33
C ASP A 237 -4.43 -4.28 -4.23
N SER A 238 -5.54 -4.85 -3.70
CA SER A 238 -5.85 -6.28 -3.69
C SER A 238 -7.36 -6.49 -3.59
N LEU A 239 -7.94 -7.14 -4.60
CA LEU A 239 -9.38 -7.42 -4.63
C LEU A 239 -9.77 -8.40 -3.52
N GLU A 240 -9.00 -9.48 -3.32
CA GLU A 240 -9.23 -10.45 -2.25
C GLU A 240 -9.29 -9.77 -0.87
N GLN A 241 -8.36 -8.84 -0.60
CA GLN A 241 -8.32 -8.13 0.67
C GLN A 241 -9.45 -7.10 0.79
N ALA A 242 -9.77 -6.39 -0.29
CA ALA A 242 -10.86 -5.41 -0.31
C ALA A 242 -12.22 -6.06 -0.03
N GLN A 243 -12.49 -7.23 -0.57
CA GLN A 243 -13.72 -7.99 -0.32
C GLN A 243 -13.93 -8.33 1.17
N VAL A 244 -12.85 -8.43 1.95
CA VAL A 244 -12.91 -8.76 3.38
C VAL A 244 -12.87 -7.51 4.27
N GLU A 245 -12.13 -6.48 3.88
CA GLU A 245 -11.80 -5.37 4.78
C GLU A 245 -12.35 -4.00 4.35
N CYS A 246 -12.76 -3.82 3.09
CA CYS A 246 -13.16 -2.50 2.57
C CYS A 246 -14.62 -2.17 2.92
N GLY A 247 -14.82 -1.42 3.99
CA GLY A 247 -16.16 -0.96 4.40
C GLY A 247 -16.79 0.02 3.40
N ASP A 248 -15.99 0.79 2.67
CA ASP A 248 -16.47 1.70 1.63
C ASP A 248 -17.23 0.95 0.54
N MET A 249 -16.75 -0.22 0.14
CA MET A 249 -17.31 -0.98 -0.98
C MET A 249 -18.26 -2.10 -0.52
N ALA A 250 -17.94 -2.84 0.55
CA ALA A 250 -18.73 -4.00 0.97
C ALA A 250 -20.21 -3.65 1.20
N GLY A 251 -20.47 -2.59 1.98
CA GLY A 251 -21.84 -2.16 2.21
C GLY A 251 -22.54 -1.60 0.95
N ALA A 252 -21.80 -1.04 0.00
CA ALA A 252 -22.35 -0.59 -1.28
C ALA A 252 -22.74 -1.77 -2.18
N VAL A 253 -21.94 -2.85 -2.17
CA VAL A 253 -22.28 -4.09 -2.87
C VAL A 253 -23.52 -4.74 -2.26
N ASP A 254 -23.60 -4.83 -0.93
CA ASP A 254 -24.76 -5.40 -0.23
C ASP A 254 -26.08 -4.66 -0.54
N ARG A 255 -25.99 -3.34 -0.77
CA ARG A 255 -27.13 -2.51 -1.16
C ARG A 255 -27.40 -2.48 -2.68
N GLY A 256 -26.60 -3.19 -3.49
CA GLY A 256 -26.75 -3.21 -4.94
C GLY A 256 -26.31 -1.93 -5.67
N ILE A 257 -25.55 -1.05 -5.00
CA ILE A 257 -25.05 0.22 -5.56
C ILE A 257 -23.88 -0.04 -6.52
N MET A 258 -23.06 -1.05 -6.22
CA MET A 258 -21.94 -1.46 -7.06
C MET A 258 -21.78 -2.98 -7.07
N GLN A 259 -20.90 -3.47 -7.93
CA GLN A 259 -20.53 -4.89 -8.00
C GLN A 259 -19.02 -5.06 -7.93
N TRP A 260 -18.54 -6.14 -7.31
CA TRP A 260 -17.12 -6.47 -7.26
C TRP A 260 -16.47 -6.67 -8.64
N SER A 261 -17.27 -7.04 -9.64
CA SER A 261 -16.83 -7.17 -11.05
C SER A 261 -16.41 -5.84 -11.70
N TRP A 262 -16.80 -4.70 -11.15
CA TRP A 262 -16.38 -3.37 -11.62
C TRP A 262 -15.02 -2.96 -11.07
N VAL A 263 -14.56 -3.62 -10.01
CA VAL A 263 -13.33 -3.27 -9.31
C VAL A 263 -12.12 -3.88 -10.01
N GLN A 264 -11.13 -3.05 -10.27
CA GLN A 264 -9.87 -3.41 -10.91
C GLN A 264 -8.72 -3.37 -9.90
N GLU A 265 -7.64 -4.07 -10.15
CA GLU A 265 -6.46 -3.99 -9.29
C GLU A 265 -5.41 -3.06 -9.89
N LEU A 266 -4.79 -2.23 -9.04
CA LEU A 266 -3.77 -1.25 -9.42
C LEU A 266 -2.63 -1.87 -10.25
N ARG A 267 -2.24 -3.10 -9.92
CA ARG A 267 -1.20 -3.84 -10.64
C ARG A 267 -1.46 -3.96 -12.15
N HIS A 268 -2.72 -4.00 -12.56
CA HIS A 268 -3.08 -4.10 -13.98
C HIS A 268 -2.87 -2.78 -14.72
N ALA A 269 -3.15 -1.65 -14.07
CA ALA A 269 -2.84 -0.33 -14.63
C ALA A 269 -1.33 -0.12 -14.71
N VAL A 270 -0.57 -0.49 -13.66
CA VAL A 270 0.90 -0.35 -13.65
C VAL A 270 1.58 -1.28 -14.66
N ALA A 271 1.09 -2.51 -14.84
CA ALA A 271 1.57 -3.43 -15.88
C ALA A 271 1.08 -3.07 -17.29
N LYS A 272 0.28 -2.00 -17.44
CA LYS A 272 -0.30 -1.53 -18.70
C LYS A 272 -1.19 -2.57 -19.41
N SER A 273 -1.78 -3.50 -18.67
CA SER A 273 -2.76 -4.46 -19.18
C SER A 273 -4.17 -3.86 -19.29
N LEU A 274 -4.40 -2.73 -18.64
CA LEU A 274 -5.58 -1.88 -18.79
C LEU A 274 -5.21 -0.41 -18.51
N PRO A 275 -5.96 0.57 -19.06
CA PRO A 275 -5.73 1.99 -18.77
C PRO A 275 -6.22 2.37 -17.37
N GLY A 276 -5.50 3.27 -16.71
CA GLY A 276 -5.88 3.84 -15.41
C GLY A 276 -7.13 4.72 -15.48
N ARG A 277 -7.34 5.40 -16.61
CA ARG A 277 -8.55 6.15 -16.97
C ARG A 277 -8.76 6.09 -18.47
N ASP A 278 -9.98 6.25 -18.90
CA ASP A 278 -10.35 6.23 -20.33
C ASP A 278 -10.54 7.64 -20.89
N ASP A 279 -10.93 8.59 -20.03
CA ASP A 279 -11.26 9.97 -20.38
C ASP A 279 -10.73 10.93 -19.30
N PRO A 280 -10.19 12.14 -19.67
CA PRO A 280 -9.70 13.11 -18.70
C PRO A 280 -10.73 13.63 -17.70
N THR A 281 -12.02 13.63 -18.06
CA THR A 281 -13.10 14.08 -17.18
C THR A 281 -13.64 12.98 -16.26
N GLN A 282 -13.20 11.73 -16.46
CA GLN A 282 -13.61 10.59 -15.67
C GLN A 282 -13.11 10.70 -14.22
N ILE A 283 -13.99 10.55 -13.24
CA ILE A 283 -13.61 10.41 -11.84
C ILE A 283 -13.07 8.99 -11.64
N VAL A 284 -11.91 8.87 -10.97
CA VAL A 284 -11.31 7.58 -10.62
C VAL A 284 -11.21 7.48 -9.10
N PHE A 285 -11.70 6.38 -8.54
CA PHE A 285 -11.56 6.06 -7.13
C PHE A 285 -10.60 4.88 -6.93
N ALA A 286 -9.63 5.03 -6.04
CA ALA A 286 -8.73 3.95 -5.66
C ALA A 286 -8.73 3.75 -4.14
N LYS A 287 -9.08 2.55 -3.67
CA LYS A 287 -8.97 2.18 -2.25
C LYS A 287 -7.72 1.34 -2.03
N LEU A 288 -6.81 1.86 -1.21
CA LEU A 288 -5.54 1.22 -0.90
C LEU A 288 -5.57 0.68 0.54
N MET A 289 -5.65 -0.65 0.66
CA MET A 289 -5.76 -1.35 1.94
C MET A 289 -4.37 -1.67 2.55
N GLY A 290 -3.32 -1.55 1.74
CA GLY A 290 -1.96 -1.94 2.07
C GLY A 290 -1.76 -3.46 2.01
N THR A 291 -0.86 -3.90 1.16
CA THR A 291 -0.62 -5.32 0.85
C THR A 291 0.67 -5.83 1.46
N GLY A 292 0.71 -7.14 1.78
CA GLY A 292 1.90 -7.80 2.29
C GLY A 292 3.05 -7.82 1.28
N VAL A 293 2.73 -7.97 0.00
CA VAL A 293 3.73 -7.95 -1.08
C VAL A 293 4.45 -6.61 -1.18
N ALA A 294 3.76 -5.48 -0.90
CA ALA A 294 4.38 -4.16 -0.83
C ALA A 294 5.31 -4.03 0.38
N ASP A 295 4.94 -4.61 1.53
CA ASP A 295 5.82 -4.63 2.71
C ASP A 295 7.07 -5.50 2.46
N VAL A 296 6.96 -6.61 1.70
CA VAL A 296 8.09 -7.47 1.32
C VAL A 296 9.02 -6.74 0.34
N ALA A 297 8.48 -6.04 -0.65
CA ALA A 297 9.28 -5.23 -1.57
C ALA A 297 10.06 -4.13 -0.84
N ALA A 298 9.40 -3.42 0.08
CA ALA A 298 10.03 -2.42 0.91
C ALA A 298 11.14 -3.01 1.82
N ALA A 299 10.89 -4.19 2.42
CA ALA A 299 11.89 -4.87 3.26
C ALA A 299 13.09 -5.37 2.44
N LYS A 300 12.87 -5.84 1.20
CA LYS A 300 13.96 -6.23 0.29
C LYS A 300 14.84 -5.04 -0.06
N LEU A 301 14.24 -3.91 -0.41
CA LEU A 301 14.98 -2.67 -0.66
C LEU A 301 15.76 -2.22 0.57
N ALA A 302 15.14 -2.23 1.76
CA ALA A 302 15.81 -1.87 3.02
C ALA A 302 17.00 -2.78 3.33
N TYR A 303 16.84 -4.09 3.15
CA TYR A 303 17.91 -5.08 3.32
C TYR A 303 19.09 -4.80 2.39
N ASP A 304 18.84 -4.60 1.11
CA ASP A 304 19.89 -4.37 0.12
C ASP A 304 20.67 -3.08 0.40
N ARG A 305 19.95 -2.00 0.67
CA ARG A 305 20.54 -0.68 0.97
C ARG A 305 21.30 -0.69 2.28
N ALA A 306 20.74 -1.29 3.34
CA ALA A 306 21.40 -1.39 4.63
C ALA A 306 22.68 -2.24 4.54
N LYS A 307 22.63 -3.37 3.85
CA LYS A 307 23.78 -4.24 3.63
C LYS A 307 24.91 -3.53 2.86
N ALA A 308 24.55 -2.79 1.81
CA ALA A 308 25.53 -2.02 1.03
C ALA A 308 26.19 -0.88 1.83
N GLN A 309 25.48 -0.34 2.83
CA GLN A 309 25.94 0.76 3.69
C GLN A 309 26.53 0.31 5.04
N GLY A 310 26.55 -1.00 5.32
CA GLY A 310 27.02 -1.53 6.60
C GLY A 310 26.14 -1.13 7.78
N LEU A 311 24.82 -0.96 7.56
CA LEU A 311 23.84 -0.62 8.59
C LEU A 311 23.14 -1.86 9.14
N GLY A 312 22.56 -1.71 10.34
CA GLY A 312 21.87 -2.78 11.03
C GLY A 312 22.80 -3.60 11.94
N THR A 313 22.25 -4.61 12.58
CA THR A 313 22.96 -5.51 13.49
C THR A 313 22.85 -6.93 12.95
N GLU A 314 23.97 -7.61 12.79
CA GLU A 314 23.98 -9.02 12.43
C GLU A 314 23.49 -9.90 13.60
N MET A 315 22.56 -10.79 13.31
CA MET A 315 22.05 -11.78 14.25
C MET A 315 22.47 -13.18 13.81
N ASP A 316 23.01 -13.93 14.77
CA ASP A 316 23.22 -15.37 14.55
C ASP A 316 21.86 -16.09 14.61
N TRP A 317 21.26 -16.24 13.44
CA TRP A 317 20.03 -16.99 13.28
C TRP A 317 20.37 -18.41 12.82
N GLN A 318 20.69 -19.28 13.81
CA GLN A 318 21.01 -20.66 13.48
C GLN A 318 19.77 -21.41 12.99
N ARG A 319 19.88 -22.04 11.83
CA ARG A 319 19.04 -23.18 11.50
C ARG A 319 19.44 -24.31 12.48
N ASN A 320 18.59 -24.62 13.43
CA ASN A 320 18.65 -25.92 14.07
C ASN A 320 18.36 -26.94 13.00
N GLY A 321 19.43 -27.49 12.42
CA GLY A 321 19.33 -28.56 11.46
C GLY A 321 18.65 -29.74 12.14
N LEU A 322 17.37 -29.91 11.93
CA LEU A 322 16.76 -31.22 11.97
C LEU A 322 17.46 -31.99 10.86
N VAL A 323 18.48 -32.79 11.24
CA VAL A 323 19.18 -33.75 10.38
C VAL A 323 18.19 -34.86 10.05
N GLY A 324 17.20 -34.53 9.24
CA GLY A 324 16.42 -35.45 8.49
C GLY A 324 16.61 -35.03 7.04
N LYS A 325 17.36 -35.81 6.27
CA LYS A 325 17.31 -35.72 4.82
C LYS A 325 15.84 -35.93 4.42
N TRP A 326 15.05 -34.85 4.42
CA TRP A 326 13.76 -34.89 3.77
C TRP A 326 14.05 -35.18 2.30
N PRO A 327 13.70 -36.33 1.76
CA PRO A 327 13.91 -36.61 0.36
C PRO A 327 12.94 -35.75 -0.41
N VAL A 328 13.35 -34.53 -0.80
CA VAL A 328 12.65 -33.73 -1.79
C VAL A 328 12.77 -34.48 -3.09
N ARG A 329 11.90 -35.47 -3.32
CA ARG A 329 11.67 -36.00 -4.66
C ARG A 329 11.11 -34.84 -5.48
N LYS A 330 11.93 -34.28 -6.39
CA LYS A 330 11.58 -33.20 -7.31
C LYS A 330 10.21 -33.39 -7.99
N ALA A 331 9.72 -34.63 -8.11
CA ALA A 331 8.42 -34.95 -8.70
C ALA A 331 7.18 -34.65 -7.81
N ARG A 332 7.30 -34.57 -6.47
CA ARG A 332 6.14 -34.36 -5.59
C ARG A 332 5.90 -32.89 -5.26
N VAL A 333 6.93 -32.05 -5.22
CA VAL A 333 6.76 -30.60 -5.04
C VAL A 333 5.98 -30.02 -6.23
N ALA A 334 6.29 -30.47 -7.44
CA ALA A 334 5.57 -30.04 -8.64
C ALA A 334 4.07 -30.47 -8.67
N SER A 335 3.68 -31.56 -7.97
CA SER A 335 2.27 -31.98 -7.92
C SER A 335 1.47 -31.23 -6.85
N TRP A 336 2.11 -30.89 -5.72
CA TRP A 336 1.47 -30.11 -4.67
C TRP A 336 1.25 -28.67 -5.11
N TYR A 337 2.25 -28.04 -5.76
CA TYR A 337 2.14 -26.72 -6.35
C TYR A 337 1.08 -26.67 -7.47
N ARG A 338 0.87 -27.71 -8.24
CA ARG A 338 -0.15 -27.76 -9.30
C ARG A 338 -1.58 -27.67 -8.78
N ASN A 339 -1.82 -28.14 -7.55
CA ASN A 339 -3.15 -28.07 -6.92
C ASN A 339 -3.42 -26.75 -6.19
N LEU A 340 -2.42 -25.85 -6.05
CA LEU A 340 -2.52 -24.50 -5.48
C LEU A 340 -2.42 -23.42 -6.56
N GLN A 341 -2.28 -23.78 -7.83
CA GLN A 341 -2.14 -22.82 -8.93
C GLN A 341 -3.50 -22.28 -9.36
N PRO A 342 -3.62 -20.97 -9.64
CA PRO A 342 -4.71 -20.43 -10.44
C PRO A 342 -4.68 -21.01 -11.86
N PRO A 343 -5.82 -20.99 -12.60
CA PRO A 343 -6.00 -21.81 -13.81
C PRO A 343 -4.96 -21.53 -14.91
N ALA A 344 -4.72 -22.55 -15.68
CA ALA A 344 -3.71 -22.85 -16.72
C ALA A 344 -3.12 -21.75 -17.63
N LYS A 345 -3.49 -20.48 -17.50
CA LYS A 345 -2.92 -19.36 -18.29
C LYS A 345 -1.47 -18.99 -17.89
N TYR A 346 -0.99 -19.45 -16.73
CA TYR A 346 0.33 -19.07 -16.17
C TYR A 346 1.40 -20.18 -16.25
N SER A 347 1.08 -21.33 -16.87
CA SER A 347 1.98 -22.50 -16.91
C SER A 347 3.16 -22.39 -17.89
N ALA A 348 3.19 -21.38 -18.75
CA ALA A 348 4.26 -21.24 -19.74
C ALA A 348 5.54 -20.60 -19.17
N MET A 349 5.43 -19.77 -18.13
CA MET A 349 6.55 -19.00 -17.58
C MET A 349 7.41 -19.78 -16.56
N VAL A 350 6.83 -20.81 -15.92
CA VAL A 350 7.55 -21.67 -14.94
C VAL A 350 8.43 -22.72 -15.63
N ARG A 351 8.38 -22.88 -16.93
CA ARG A 351 9.22 -23.83 -17.69
C ARG A 351 10.56 -23.25 -18.15
N MET A 352 10.83 -21.95 -17.90
CA MET A 352 12.08 -21.29 -18.29
C MET A 352 13.00 -20.97 -17.10
N LEU A 353 12.68 -21.37 -15.89
CA LEU A 353 13.55 -21.42 -14.73
C LEU A 353 13.67 -22.87 -14.22
#